data_b94522450e89d187d5d1474206f7fcd8
#
_entry.id   b94522450e89d187d5d1474206f7fcd8
#
_cell.length_a   1.000
_cell.length_b   1.000
_cell.length_c   1.000
_cell.angle_alpha   90.00
_cell.angle_beta   90.00
_cell.angle_gamma   90.00
#
_symmetry.space_group_name_H-M   'P 1'
#
loop_
_entity.id
_entity.type
_entity.pdbx_description
1 polymer ?
#
loop_
_entity_poly.entity_id
_entity_poly.type
_entity_poly.pdbx_seq_one_letter_code
_entity_poly.pdbx_strand_id
1 'polypeptide(L)' 'MIPTTYADWRRCIEHDCGLPLTRDFIAARLADLRDPASHSTQQFVRHYGGEHHVRVLEWFERA' A
#
# COMPACT_ATOMS: atom_id res chain seq x y z
N MET A 1 -3.63 13.20 4.70
CA MET A 1 -4.27 13.21 3.37
C MET A 1 -4.03 11.88 2.66
N ILE A 2 -5.08 11.33 2.07
CA ILE A 2 -4.96 10.05 1.36
C ILE A 2 -4.42 10.33 -0.04
N PRO A 3 -3.30 9.69 -0.45
CA PRO A 3 -2.76 9.90 -1.79
C PRO A 3 -3.73 9.39 -2.87
N THR A 4 -3.84 10.13 -3.95
CA THR A 4 -4.73 9.78 -5.07
C THR A 4 -3.97 9.41 -6.34
N THR A 5 -2.67 9.64 -6.36
CA THR A 5 -1.81 9.29 -7.50
C THR A 5 -0.65 8.43 -7.05
N TYR A 6 -0.06 7.71 -8.00
CA TYR A 6 1.13 6.90 -7.74
C TYR A 6 2.27 7.75 -7.18
N ALA A 7 2.51 8.90 -7.78
CA ALA A 7 3.59 9.79 -7.35
C ALA A 7 3.40 10.28 -5.92
N ASP A 8 2.19 10.68 -5.57
CA ASP A 8 1.87 11.14 -4.22
C ASP A 8 1.99 10.01 -3.19
N TRP A 9 1.53 8.82 -3.54
CA TRP A 9 1.63 7.64 -2.69
C TRP A 9 3.10 7.28 -2.43
N ARG A 10 3.92 7.26 -3.47
CA ARG A 10 5.33 6.95 -3.36
C ARG A 10 6.06 7.95 -2.46
N ARG A 11 5.75 9.22 -2.63
CA ARG A 11 6.30 10.29 -1.80
C ARG A 11 5.89 10.10 -0.33
N CYS A 12 4.63 9.74 -0.08
CA CYS A 12 4.14 9.48 1.26
C CYS A 12 4.95 8.36 1.93
N ILE A 13 5.17 7.25 1.23
CA ILE A 13 5.92 6.12 1.76
C ILE A 13 7.38 6.50 2.01
N GLU A 14 8.04 7.10 1.03
CA GLU A 14 9.48 7.37 1.10
C GLU A 14 9.84 8.53 2.01
N HIS A 15 9.04 9.58 2.01
CA HIS A 15 9.32 10.80 2.78
C HIS A 15 8.59 10.87 4.10
N ASP A 16 7.27 10.70 4.09
CA ASP A 16 6.47 10.86 5.31
C ASP A 16 6.63 9.68 6.27
N CYS A 17 6.66 8.46 5.74
CA CYS A 17 6.89 7.27 6.54
C CYS A 17 8.36 6.88 6.67
N GLY A 18 9.21 7.40 5.78
CA GLY A 18 10.64 7.12 5.80
C GLY A 18 10.98 5.68 5.45
N LEU A 19 10.13 4.99 4.69
CA LEU A 19 10.32 3.59 4.34
C LEU A 19 10.87 3.47 2.93
N PRO A 20 11.98 2.74 2.73
CA PRO A 20 12.51 2.52 1.38
C PRO A 20 11.64 1.52 0.61
N LEU A 21 11.38 1.82 -0.66
CA LEU A 21 10.63 0.92 -1.54
C LEU A 21 11.58 -0.09 -2.17
N THR A 22 12.15 -0.96 -1.33
CA THR A 22 12.99 -2.05 -1.79
C THR A 22 12.14 -3.20 -2.32
N ARG A 23 12.76 -4.08 -3.12
CA ARG A 23 12.08 -5.27 -3.66
C ARG A 23 11.50 -6.13 -2.53
N ASP A 24 12.26 -6.36 -1.47
CA ASP A 24 11.83 -7.20 -0.36
C ASP A 24 10.66 -6.58 0.40
N PHE A 25 10.73 -5.27 0.64
CA PHE A 25 9.64 -4.54 1.29
C PHE A 25 8.36 -4.60 0.44
N ILE A 26 8.47 -4.34 -0.85
CA ILE A 26 7.33 -4.38 -1.78
C ILE A 26 6.72 -5.77 -1.81
N ALA A 27 7.54 -6.81 -1.93
CA ALA A 27 7.06 -8.19 -1.96
C ALA A 27 6.31 -8.57 -0.68
N ALA A 28 6.85 -8.18 0.47
CA ALA A 28 6.23 -8.46 1.76
C ALA A 28 4.88 -7.75 1.90
N ARG A 29 4.81 -6.49 1.50
CA ARG A 29 3.57 -5.72 1.58
C ARG A 29 2.51 -6.23 0.62
N LEU A 30 2.92 -6.61 -0.60
CA LEU A 30 2.00 -7.19 -1.58
C LEU A 30 1.40 -8.49 -1.08
N ALA A 31 2.23 -9.37 -0.51
CA ALA A 31 1.76 -10.65 0.03
C ALA A 31 0.72 -10.42 1.13
N ASP A 32 0.98 -9.47 2.03
CA ASP A 32 0.05 -9.14 3.11
C ASP A 32 -1.26 -8.54 2.57
N LEU A 33 -1.16 -7.57 1.67
CA LEU A 33 -2.34 -6.88 1.12
C LEU A 33 -3.21 -7.77 0.24
N ARG A 34 -2.64 -8.83 -0.34
CA ARG A 34 -3.39 -9.80 -1.14
C ARG A 34 -4.08 -10.86 -0.30
N ASP A 35 -3.73 -10.95 0.98
CA ASP A 35 -4.31 -11.93 1.89
C ASP A 35 -5.56 -11.37 2.57
N PRO A 36 -6.77 -11.82 2.20
CA PRO A 36 -8.00 -11.30 2.80
C PRO A 36 -8.17 -11.71 4.27
N ALA A 37 -7.42 -12.71 4.73
CA ALA A 37 -7.43 -13.14 6.12
C ALA A 37 -6.46 -12.31 6.99
N SER A 38 -5.59 -11.52 6.38
CA SER A 38 -4.66 -10.67 7.13
C SER A 38 -5.41 -9.60 7.90
N HIS A 39 -5.10 -9.49 9.19
CA HIS A 39 -5.68 -8.46 10.05
C HIS A 39 -5.34 -7.05 9.54
N SER A 40 -4.10 -6.84 9.11
CA SER A 40 -3.67 -5.57 8.54
C SER A 40 -4.49 -5.18 7.32
N THR A 41 -4.75 -6.14 6.43
CA THR A 41 -5.55 -5.92 5.22
C THR A 41 -6.99 -5.57 5.57
N GLN A 42 -7.58 -6.29 6.52
CA GLN A 42 -8.94 -6.03 6.99
C GLN A 42 -9.05 -4.62 7.58
N GLN A 43 -8.08 -4.20 8.38
CA GLN A 43 -8.04 -2.87 8.95
C GLN A 43 -7.88 -1.80 7.87
N PHE A 44 -7.04 -2.04 6.89
CA PHE A 44 -6.83 -1.13 5.78
C PHE A 44 -8.12 -0.89 4.99
N VAL A 45 -8.80 -1.97 4.62
CA VAL A 45 -10.06 -1.89 3.86
C VAL A 45 -11.14 -1.17 4.69
N ARG A 46 -11.17 -1.43 5.99
CA ARG A 46 -12.12 -0.80 6.89
C ARG A 46 -11.94 0.71 6.97
N HIS A 47 -10.68 1.18 6.98
CA HIS A 47 -10.37 2.60 7.11
C HIS A 47 -10.42 3.36 5.79
N TYR A 48 -9.98 2.73 4.71
CA TYR A 48 -9.79 3.42 3.43
C TYR A 48 -10.72 2.95 2.30
N GLY A 49 -11.37 1.80 2.48
CA GLY A 49 -12.27 1.24 1.48
C GLY A 49 -11.58 0.31 0.48
N GLY A 50 -12.40 -0.54 -0.16
CA GLY A 50 -11.91 -1.54 -1.10
C GLY A 50 -11.30 -0.95 -2.37
N GLU A 51 -11.82 0.16 -2.85
CA GLU A 51 -11.30 0.82 -4.05
C GLU A 51 -9.88 1.33 -3.83
N HIS A 52 -9.62 1.93 -2.69
CA HIS A 52 -8.28 2.40 -2.35
C HIS A 52 -7.32 1.24 -2.14
N HIS A 53 -7.80 0.13 -1.58
CA HIS A 53 -7.02 -1.09 -1.41
C HIS A 53 -6.51 -1.61 -2.76
N VAL A 54 -7.39 -1.69 -3.77
CA VAL A 54 -7.01 -2.11 -5.13
C VAL A 54 -5.99 -1.15 -5.73
N ARG A 55 -6.20 0.14 -5.54
CA ARG A 55 -5.29 1.17 -6.05
C ARG A 55 -3.90 1.05 -5.45
N VAL A 56 -3.81 0.84 -4.14
CA VAL A 56 -2.53 0.67 -3.44
C VAL A 56 -1.83 -0.61 -3.89
N LEU A 57 -2.58 -1.70 -4.11
CA LEU A 57 -2.02 -2.93 -4.67
C LEU A 57 -1.35 -2.68 -6.02
N GLU A 58 -2.05 -1.97 -6.91
CA GLU A 58 -1.51 -1.63 -8.23
C GLU A 58 -0.25 -0.77 -8.12
N TRP A 59 -0.23 0.18 -7.19
CA TRP A 59 0.93 1.02 -6.96
C TRP A 59 2.14 0.23 -6.48
N PHE A 60 1.94 -0.70 -5.56
CA PHE A 60 3.02 -1.59 -5.11
C PHE A 60 3.54 -2.47 -6.24
N GLU A 61 2.66 -2.96 -7.11
CA GLU A 61 3.05 -3.76 -8.26
C GLU A 61 3.88 -2.94 -9.26
N ARG A 62 3.54 -1.67 -9.38
CA ARG A 62 4.22 -0.73 -10.27
C ARG A 62 5.58 -0.28 -9.72
N ALA A 63 5.69 -0.16 -8.43
CA ALA A 63 6.94 0.25 -7.77
C ALA A 63 8.05 -0.85 -7.83
#